data_dd7c3ddc205bfb84710426795fb2d18c
#
_entry.id   dd7c3ddc205bfb84710426795fb2d18c
#
_cell.length_a   1.000
_cell.length_b   1.000
_cell.length_c   1.000
_cell.angle_alpha   90.00
_cell.angle_beta   90.00
_cell.angle_gamma   90.00
#
_symmetry.space_group_name_H-M   'P 1'
#
loop_
_entity.id
_entity.type
_entity.pdbx_description
1 polymer ?
#
loop_
_entity_poly.entity_id
_entity_poly.type
_entity_poly.pdbx_seq_one_letter_code
_entity_poly.pdbx_strand_id
1 'polypeptide(L)'
;MDTAEALALLNAVLASLEQESYADLGRRVESDPLLVTQRTGASGTEYQIEVSFLWDDVSRGPVRVMASIDDGGWRAFAPLTRSFVKGPP
;
A
#
# COMPACT_ATOMS: atom_id res chain seq x y z
N MET A 1 -12.64 12.43 -7.00
CA MET A 1 -11.20 12.06 -6.95
C MET A 1 -10.69 11.86 -8.37
N ASP A 2 -9.52 12.39 -8.67
CA ASP A 2 -8.86 12.11 -9.95
C ASP A 2 -8.26 10.71 -9.89
N THR A 3 -8.91 9.76 -10.54
CA THR A 3 -8.52 8.35 -10.48
C THR A 3 -7.13 8.11 -11.05
N ALA A 4 -6.76 8.77 -12.14
CA ALA A 4 -5.45 8.60 -12.76
C ALA A 4 -4.33 9.12 -11.83
N GLU A 5 -4.54 10.27 -11.20
CA GLU A 5 -3.59 10.83 -10.24
C GLU A 5 -3.46 9.93 -9.02
N ALA A 6 -4.59 9.49 -8.46
CA ALA A 6 -4.61 8.61 -7.30
C ALA A 6 -3.89 7.29 -7.59
N LEU A 7 -4.14 6.67 -8.75
CA LEU A 7 -3.47 5.44 -9.14
C LEU A 7 -1.96 5.64 -9.32
N ALA A 8 -1.53 6.77 -9.88
CA ALA A 8 -0.11 7.06 -10.05
C ALA A 8 0.59 7.14 -8.69
N LEU A 9 -0.04 7.80 -7.71
CA LEU A 9 0.50 7.90 -6.36
C LEU A 9 0.54 6.54 -5.65
N LEU A 10 -0.53 5.76 -5.79
CA LEU A 10 -0.64 4.43 -5.20
C LEU A 10 0.43 3.50 -5.78
N ASN A 11 0.58 3.49 -7.09
CA ASN A 11 1.58 2.67 -7.77
C ASN A 11 3.01 3.07 -7.39
N ALA A 12 3.27 4.36 -7.19
CA ALA A 12 4.59 4.83 -6.75
C ALA A 12 4.94 4.30 -5.35
N VAL A 13 3.98 4.32 -4.43
CA VAL A 13 4.17 3.78 -3.08
C VAL A 13 4.43 2.27 -3.16
N LEU A 14 3.64 1.54 -3.93
CA LEU A 14 3.84 0.10 -4.08
C LEU A 14 5.17 -0.24 -4.74
N ALA A 15 5.58 0.51 -5.75
CA ALA A 15 6.87 0.28 -6.42
C ALA A 15 8.04 0.45 -5.43
N SER A 16 7.96 1.44 -4.55
CA SER A 16 8.95 1.63 -3.50
C SER A 16 8.99 0.42 -2.54
N LEU A 17 7.83 -0.08 -2.14
CA LEU A 17 7.75 -1.23 -1.25
C LEU A 17 8.22 -2.52 -1.91
N GLU A 18 8.03 -2.66 -3.22
CA GLU A 18 8.53 -3.82 -3.96
C GLU A 18 10.05 -3.90 -3.97
N GLN A 19 10.75 -2.79 -3.75
CA GLN A 19 12.21 -2.77 -3.63
C GLN A 19 12.70 -3.29 -2.28
N GLU A 20 11.84 -3.36 -1.27
CA GLU A 20 12.22 -3.92 0.01
C GLU A 20 12.40 -5.43 -0.10
N SER A 21 13.34 -5.97 0.67
CA SER A 21 13.58 -7.39 0.70
C SER A 21 12.41 -8.15 1.33
N TYR A 22 12.30 -9.44 1.02
CA TYR A 22 11.33 -10.30 1.67
C TYR A 22 11.50 -10.23 3.20
N ALA A 23 12.74 -10.25 3.69
CA ALA A 23 13.01 -10.18 5.13
C ALA A 23 12.50 -8.88 5.75
N ASP A 24 12.68 -7.75 5.06
CA ASP A 24 12.19 -6.45 5.55
C ASP A 24 10.68 -6.40 5.57
N LEU A 25 10.03 -6.90 4.53
CA LEU A 25 8.57 -6.97 4.48
C LEU A 25 8.01 -7.90 5.56
N GLY A 26 8.67 -9.02 5.80
CA GLY A 26 8.29 -9.95 6.87
C GLY A 26 8.38 -9.31 8.24
N ARG A 27 9.40 -8.50 8.48
CA ARG A 27 9.51 -7.76 9.74
C ARG A 27 8.35 -6.77 9.92
N ARG A 28 7.88 -6.16 8.84
CA ARG A 28 6.69 -5.28 8.91
C ARG A 28 5.46 -6.06 9.34
N VAL A 29 5.27 -7.28 8.80
CA VAL A 29 4.13 -8.12 9.20
C VAL A 29 4.15 -8.39 10.71
N GLU A 30 5.33 -8.67 11.27
CA GLU A 30 5.44 -9.08 12.66
C GLU A 30 5.41 -7.91 13.65
N SER A 31 5.91 -6.74 13.27
CA SER A 31 6.11 -5.64 14.22
C SER A 31 5.35 -4.36 13.89
N ASP A 32 5.01 -4.11 12.63
CA ASP A 32 4.35 -2.88 12.22
C ASP A 32 3.55 -3.10 10.93
N PRO A 33 2.43 -3.82 11.03
CA PRO A 33 1.70 -4.29 9.85
C PRO A 33 0.83 -3.24 9.16
N LEU A 34 0.78 -2.01 9.68
CA LEU A 34 -0.02 -0.95 9.08
C LEU A 34 0.82 0.30 8.91
N LEU A 35 0.87 0.81 7.68
CA LEU A 35 1.52 2.07 7.36
C LEU A 35 0.47 3.03 6.83
N VAL A 36 0.36 4.21 7.44
CA VAL A 36 -0.52 5.26 6.95
C VAL A 36 0.35 6.43 6.54
N THR A 37 0.19 6.90 5.31
CA THR A 37 0.96 8.02 4.80
C THR A 37 0.06 8.95 4.00
N GLN A 38 0.47 10.20 3.84
CA GLN A 38 -0.26 11.18 3.05
C GLN A 38 0.58 11.62 1.88
N ARG A 39 -0.09 11.94 0.78
CA ARG A 39 0.54 12.42 -0.45
C ARG A 39 -0.32 13.54 -1.03
N THR A 40 0.35 14.55 -1.58
CA THR A 40 -0.32 15.61 -2.31
C THR A 40 -0.11 15.39 -3.80
N GLY A 41 -1.19 15.32 -4.55
CA GLY A 41 -1.13 15.19 -6.00
C GLY A 41 -0.76 16.51 -6.68
N ALA A 42 -0.41 16.43 -7.96
CA ALA A 42 -0.09 17.62 -8.75
C ALA A 42 -1.24 18.62 -8.82
N SER A 43 -2.48 18.14 -8.69
CA SER A 43 -3.67 18.98 -8.67
C SER A 43 -3.85 19.75 -7.36
N GLY A 44 -3.04 19.46 -6.34
CA GLY A 44 -3.19 20.01 -5.00
C GLY A 44 -4.08 19.18 -4.09
N THR A 45 -4.70 18.12 -4.60
CA THR A 45 -5.52 17.22 -3.79
C THR A 45 -4.65 16.44 -2.82
N GLU A 46 -5.08 16.37 -1.56
CA GLU A 46 -4.41 15.56 -0.55
C GLU A 46 -5.04 14.19 -0.50
N TYR A 47 -4.19 13.16 -0.48
CA TYR A 47 -4.62 11.76 -0.42
C TYR A 47 -4.06 11.09 0.82
N GLN A 48 -4.81 10.14 1.36
CA GLN A 48 -4.35 9.24 2.40
C GLN A 48 -4.14 7.86 1.79
N ILE A 49 -3.00 7.26 2.07
CA ILE A 49 -2.66 5.91 1.61
C ILE A 49 -2.47 5.04 2.83
N GLU A 50 -3.18 3.93 2.88
CA GLU A 50 -3.03 2.91 3.92
C GLU A 50 -2.43 1.66 3.29
N VAL A 51 -1.39 1.13 3.93
CA VAL A 51 -0.72 -0.08 3.46
C VAL A 51 -0.77 -1.11 4.59
N SER A 52 -1.25 -2.30 4.27
CA SER A 52 -1.28 -3.43 5.19
C SER A 52 -0.29 -4.49 4.74
N PHE A 53 0.43 -5.06 5.71
CA PHE A 53 1.42 -6.12 5.48
C PHE A 53 0.93 -7.37 6.20
N LEU A 54 0.74 -8.46 5.47
CA LEU A 54 0.23 -9.70 6.04
C LEU A 54 0.86 -10.91 5.35
N TRP A 55 0.85 -12.04 6.07
CA TRP A 55 1.25 -13.30 5.45
C TRP A 55 0.17 -13.74 4.47
N ASP A 56 0.59 -14.10 3.26
CA ASP A 56 -0.33 -14.63 2.26
C ASP A 56 -0.41 -16.14 2.48
N ASP A 57 -1.60 -16.63 2.78
CA ASP A 57 -1.91 -18.03 3.00
C ASP A 57 -1.38 -18.58 4.34
N VAL A 58 -0.04 -18.69 4.50
CA VAL A 58 0.56 -19.30 5.69
C VAL A 58 1.54 -18.36 6.37
N SER A 59 1.66 -18.49 7.70
CA SER A 59 2.63 -17.71 8.48
C SER A 59 4.04 -17.99 7.98
N ARG A 60 4.80 -16.92 7.76
CA ARG A 60 6.18 -16.95 7.23
C ARG A 60 6.28 -17.46 5.79
N GLY A 61 5.14 -17.56 5.12
CA GLY A 61 5.11 -17.78 3.68
C GLY A 61 5.28 -16.46 2.93
N PRO A 62 4.73 -16.35 1.72
CA PRO A 62 4.77 -15.09 1.00
C PRO A 62 4.16 -13.94 1.80
N VAL A 63 4.67 -12.72 1.58
CA VAL A 63 4.11 -11.51 2.17
C VAL A 63 3.17 -10.87 1.15
N ARG A 64 1.95 -10.56 1.58
CA ARG A 64 1.02 -9.75 0.80
C ARG A 64 1.07 -8.32 1.29
N VAL A 65 1.26 -7.40 0.35
CA VAL A 65 1.24 -5.96 0.63
C VAL A 65 0.02 -5.39 -0.07
N MET A 66 -0.90 -4.85 0.70
CA MET A 66 -2.15 -4.28 0.19
C MET A 66 -2.19 -2.80 0.48
N ALA A 67 -2.40 -1.98 -0.54
CA ALA A 67 -2.47 -0.54 -0.36
C ALA A 67 -3.78 0.00 -0.90
N SER A 68 -4.34 0.99 -0.20
CA SER A 68 -5.52 1.70 -0.63
C SER A 68 -5.28 3.19 -0.55
N ILE A 69 -5.95 3.95 -1.42
CA ILE A 69 -5.85 5.40 -1.47
C ILE A 69 -7.24 6.02 -1.54
N ASP A 70 -7.44 7.10 -0.77
CA ASP A 70 -8.65 7.91 -0.83
C ASP A 70 -8.30 9.38 -0.62
N ASP A 71 -9.23 10.26 -0.96
CA ASP A 71 -9.07 11.70 -0.82
C ASP A 71 -9.83 12.27 0.39
N GLY A 72 -10.32 11.39 1.27
CA GLY A 72 -11.08 11.79 2.45
C GLY A 72 -12.53 12.15 2.17
N GLY A 73 -12.94 12.15 0.90
CA GLY A 73 -14.31 12.41 0.52
C GLY A 73 -15.13 11.13 0.48
N TRP A 74 -16.13 11.13 -0.39
CA TRP A 74 -17.03 10.00 -0.52
C TRP A 74 -16.33 8.71 -0.98
N ARG A 75 -15.17 8.82 -1.65
CA ARG A 75 -14.34 7.67 -2.02
C ARG A 75 -13.71 6.97 -0.82
N ALA A 76 -13.73 7.59 0.37
CA ALA A 76 -13.27 6.92 1.58
C ALA A 76 -14.07 5.65 1.88
N PHE A 77 -15.30 5.52 1.35
CA PHE A 77 -16.12 4.32 1.49
C PHE A 77 -15.82 3.26 0.45
N ALA A 78 -15.10 3.62 -0.63
CA ALA A 78 -14.72 2.71 -1.70
C ALA A 78 -13.37 3.14 -2.27
N PRO A 79 -12.29 2.99 -1.49
CA PRO A 79 -10.96 3.43 -1.93
C PRO A 79 -10.46 2.58 -3.10
N LEU A 80 -9.55 3.14 -3.90
CA LEU A 80 -8.83 2.38 -4.90
C LEU A 80 -7.80 1.52 -4.17
N THR A 81 -7.69 0.26 -4.57
CA THR A 81 -6.83 -0.71 -3.91
C THR A 81 -5.94 -1.42 -4.92
N ARG A 82 -4.68 -1.67 -4.53
CA ARG A 82 -3.72 -2.46 -5.29
C ARG A 82 -2.93 -3.31 -4.31
N SER A 83 -2.42 -4.43 -4.79
CA SER A 83 -1.61 -5.30 -3.95
C SER A 83 -0.55 -6.01 -4.76
N PHE A 84 0.46 -6.52 -4.06
CA PHE A 84 1.42 -7.47 -4.61
C PHE A 84 1.77 -8.52 -3.57
N VAL A 85 2.36 -9.62 -4.02
CA VAL A 85 2.82 -10.69 -3.16
C VAL A 85 4.30 -10.92 -3.45
N LYS A 86 5.12 -10.99 -2.42
CA LYS A 86 6.54 -11.32 -2.53
C LYS A 86 6.81 -12.61 -1.78
N GLY A 87 7.32 -13.60 -2.49
CA GLY A 87 7.70 -14.87 -1.88
C GLY A 87 9.10 -14.82 -1.27
N PRO A 88 9.44 -15.81 -0.44
CA PRO A 88 10.80 -15.95 0.08
C PRO A 88 11.78 -16.21 -1.06
N PRO A 89 13.06 -15.82 -0.88
CA PRO A 89 14.08 -16.06 -1.93
C PRO A 89 14.37 -17.54 -2.14
#